data_d082b168aed3404ab5da4613f377f41d
#
_entry.id   d082b168aed3404ab5da4613f377f41d
#
_cell.length_a   1.000
_cell.length_b   1.000
_cell.length_c   1.000
_cell.angle_alpha   90.00
_cell.angle_beta   90.00
_cell.angle_gamma   90.00
#
_symmetry.space_group_name_H-M   'P 1'
#
loop_
_entity.id
_entity.type
_entity.pdbx_description
1 polymer ?
#
loop_
_entity_poly.entity_id
_entity_poly.type
_entity_poly.pdbx_seq_one_letter_code
_entity_poly.pdbx_strand_id
1 'polypeptide(L)'
;MTAPAAHATADSAYAGVLAGVPPFTGLRITGVERPTATGFASLTLFVTAEEPGGAERRFVVRAAPRATRVYPEPRVAEQYELLRVLGRDTAVPVPAVHHYESSPDLLGGPFFVMDLIPGRVPPDFPSYHRQGWIAELAAADRTRLWWASLETMAGVHRLDAERLGLGFAAPDGGPPGAAQQLDHYARHLDFFGCADDPVLGSALSWLRAHLPADPGRPGLLWGDARLGNIVFGEDLRPAVLLDWEMTGLGPAEVDLGWFLWMDGFLSEGIGAGRLAGLPGRAETARRYGELLGRPLAPLSPYEVLAGFRFALITHRVERLVLAARVMPPGAPLVLHANAKAHLGRVLSRVAASS
;
A
#
# COMPACT_ATOMS: atom_id res chain seq x y z
N MET A 1 6.76 25.39 12.93
CA MET A 1 5.41 25.21 13.51
C MET A 1 5.04 23.75 13.33
N THR A 2 5.09 23.00 14.41
CA THR A 2 4.68 21.59 14.50
C THR A 2 3.20 21.47 14.13
N ALA A 3 2.89 20.57 13.17
CA ALA A 3 1.52 20.23 12.86
C ALA A 3 0.80 19.76 14.15
N PRO A 4 -0.49 20.10 14.35
CA PRO A 4 -1.22 19.62 15.51
C PRO A 4 -1.29 18.10 15.46
N ALA A 5 -0.76 17.44 16.47
CA ALA A 5 -0.94 16.02 16.71
C ALA A 5 -2.46 15.77 16.75
N ALA A 6 -2.96 15.00 15.79
CA ALA A 6 -4.32 14.49 15.87
C ALA A 6 -4.44 13.75 17.21
N HIS A 7 -5.35 14.18 18.06
CA HIS A 7 -5.55 13.59 19.38
C HIS A 7 -5.94 12.12 19.22
N ALA A 8 -4.97 11.25 19.47
CA ALA A 8 -5.21 9.83 19.61
C ALA A 8 -5.98 9.63 20.92
N THR A 9 -7.13 9.00 20.88
CA THR A 9 -7.82 8.56 22.09
C THR A 9 -7.06 7.38 22.66
N ALA A 10 -6.48 7.56 23.86
CA ALA A 10 -5.90 6.44 24.61
C ALA A 10 -7.02 5.45 24.93
N ASP A 11 -6.93 4.23 24.38
CA ASP A 11 -7.96 3.22 24.61
C ASP A 11 -7.46 2.20 25.64
N SER A 12 -7.80 2.44 26.92
CA SER A 12 -7.44 1.56 28.03
C SER A 12 -7.98 0.14 27.90
N ALA A 13 -9.05 -0.06 27.13
CA ALA A 13 -9.65 -1.37 26.90
C ALA A 13 -8.70 -2.27 26.10
N TYR A 14 -8.03 -1.75 25.08
CA TYR A 14 -7.04 -2.51 24.31
C TYR A 14 -5.79 -2.85 25.13
N ALA A 15 -5.35 -1.97 26.03
CA ALA A 15 -4.19 -2.24 26.87
C ALA A 15 -4.38 -3.48 27.73
N GLY A 16 -5.56 -3.63 28.36
CA GLY A 16 -5.90 -4.79 29.17
C GLY A 16 -5.94 -6.10 28.37
N VAL A 17 -6.47 -6.05 27.15
CA VAL A 17 -6.52 -7.22 26.24
C VAL A 17 -5.13 -7.63 25.77
N LEU A 18 -4.29 -6.67 25.41
CA LEU A 18 -2.95 -6.91 24.84
C LEU A 18 -1.91 -7.35 25.90
N ALA A 19 -2.10 -7.05 27.17
CA ALA A 19 -1.12 -7.35 28.22
C ALA A 19 -0.74 -8.84 28.33
N GLY A 20 -1.66 -9.75 27.97
CA GLY A 20 -1.44 -11.20 27.94
C GLY A 20 -0.87 -11.75 26.62
N VAL A 21 -0.70 -10.91 25.62
CA VAL A 21 -0.30 -11.30 24.26
C VAL A 21 1.20 -11.06 24.05
N PRO A 22 1.98 -12.02 23.49
CA PRO A 22 3.34 -11.74 23.06
C PRO A 22 3.37 -10.58 22.01
N PRO A 23 4.36 -9.68 22.05
CA PRO A 23 5.50 -9.61 22.95
C PRO A 23 5.24 -8.83 24.24
N PHE A 24 3.99 -8.47 24.54
CA PHE A 24 3.64 -7.60 25.69
C PHE A 24 3.71 -8.31 27.04
N THR A 25 3.74 -9.64 27.06
CA THR A 25 3.87 -10.41 28.31
C THR A 25 5.14 -10.02 29.05
N GLY A 26 4.99 -9.50 30.28
CA GLY A 26 6.11 -8.98 31.08
C GLY A 26 6.50 -7.54 30.80
N LEU A 27 5.88 -6.88 29.83
CA LEU A 27 6.03 -5.45 29.60
C LEU A 27 4.88 -4.68 30.28
N ARG A 28 5.13 -3.43 30.65
CA ARG A 28 4.11 -2.52 31.11
C ARG A 28 3.61 -1.65 29.95
N ILE A 29 2.41 -1.91 29.45
CA ILE A 29 1.81 -1.07 28.41
C ILE A 29 1.51 0.31 29.02
N THR A 30 2.15 1.35 28.45
CA THR A 30 2.04 2.73 28.91
C THR A 30 1.14 3.59 28.03
N GLY A 31 0.89 3.15 26.80
CA GLY A 31 0.00 3.85 25.87
C GLY A 31 -0.50 2.92 24.75
N VAL A 32 -1.78 3.12 24.39
CA VAL A 32 -2.36 2.57 23.17
C VAL A 32 -3.04 3.71 22.44
N GLU A 33 -2.69 3.90 21.18
CA GLU A 33 -3.21 4.98 20.35
C GLU A 33 -3.81 4.39 19.07
N ARG A 34 -5.00 4.85 18.74
CA ARG A 34 -5.62 4.55 17.45
C ARG A 34 -5.43 5.77 16.54
N PRO A 35 -4.56 5.69 15.53
CA PRO A 35 -4.36 6.81 14.62
C PRO A 35 -5.65 7.12 13.84
N THR A 36 -6.03 8.41 13.80
CA THR A 36 -7.25 8.87 13.11
C THR A 36 -7.10 8.89 11.59
N ALA A 37 -5.87 8.81 11.09
CA ALA A 37 -5.51 8.96 9.68
C ALA A 37 -5.03 7.65 9.01
N THR A 38 -5.06 6.49 9.71
CA THR A 38 -4.69 5.21 9.11
C THR A 38 -5.84 4.62 8.28
N GLY A 39 -5.47 3.90 7.23
CA GLY A 39 -6.37 3.38 6.22
C GLY A 39 -7.56 2.59 6.77
N PHE A 40 -8.67 2.57 6.02
CA PHE A 40 -9.92 1.91 6.36
C PHE A 40 -9.85 0.38 6.26
N ALA A 41 -8.73 -0.17 5.78
CA ALA A 41 -8.60 -1.59 5.45
C ALA A 41 -8.36 -2.49 6.67
N SER A 42 -7.73 -1.96 7.74
CA SER A 42 -7.40 -2.70 8.95
C SER A 42 -7.53 -1.84 10.20
N LEU A 43 -7.78 -2.48 11.35
CA LEU A 43 -7.61 -1.82 12.65
C LEU A 43 -6.11 -1.74 12.94
N THR A 44 -5.59 -0.52 13.05
CA THR A 44 -4.19 -0.26 13.42
C THR A 44 -4.14 0.39 14.80
N LEU A 45 -3.33 -0.18 15.72
CA LEU A 45 -3.06 0.39 17.03
C LEU A 45 -1.54 0.61 17.17
N PHE A 46 -1.16 1.77 17.69
CA PHE A 46 0.21 2.04 18.14
C PHE A 46 0.27 1.75 19.64
N VAL A 47 1.18 0.88 20.04
CA VAL A 47 1.33 0.45 21.42
C VAL A 47 2.70 0.86 21.91
N THR A 48 2.73 1.61 23.01
CA THR A 48 3.95 1.93 23.75
C THR A 48 4.00 1.06 24.99
N ALA A 49 5.12 0.40 25.21
CA ALA A 49 5.34 -0.47 26.35
C ALA A 49 6.75 -0.24 26.95
N GLU A 50 6.87 -0.46 28.25
CA GLU A 50 8.11 -0.29 28.98
C GLU A 50 8.61 -1.65 29.50
N GLU A 51 9.87 -1.93 29.28
CA GLU A 51 10.56 -3.10 29.82
C GLU A 51 10.79 -2.96 31.34
N PRO A 52 10.99 -4.06 32.09
CA PRO A 52 11.31 -3.98 33.54
C PRO A 52 12.50 -3.09 33.89
N GLY A 53 13.40 -2.85 32.94
CA GLY A 53 14.55 -1.94 33.07
C GLY A 53 14.28 -0.48 32.72
N GLY A 54 13.03 -0.10 32.37
CA GLY A 54 12.63 1.26 32.02
C GLY A 54 12.85 1.62 30.53
N ALA A 55 13.33 0.73 29.69
CA ALA A 55 13.46 0.97 28.26
C ALA A 55 12.10 0.96 27.58
N GLU A 56 11.82 2.00 26.78
CA GLU A 56 10.59 2.10 25.98
C GLU A 56 10.72 1.32 24.69
N ARG A 57 9.66 0.56 24.37
CA ARG A 57 9.48 -0.12 23.09
C ARG A 57 8.15 0.29 22.46
N ARG A 58 8.12 0.40 21.14
CA ARG A 58 6.95 0.79 20.39
C ARG A 58 6.60 -0.26 19.34
N PHE A 59 5.31 -0.58 19.28
CA PHE A 59 4.80 -1.64 18.41
C PHE A 59 3.59 -1.14 17.61
N VAL A 60 3.31 -1.84 16.53
CA VAL A 60 2.09 -1.71 15.75
C VAL A 60 1.33 -3.03 15.83
N VAL A 61 0.05 -2.96 16.19
CA VAL A 61 -0.89 -4.08 16.07
C VAL A 61 -1.75 -3.85 14.84
N ARG A 62 -1.75 -4.79 13.90
CA ARG A 62 -2.64 -4.79 12.73
C ARG A 62 -3.66 -5.92 12.85
N ALA A 63 -4.95 -5.57 12.90
CA ALA A 63 -6.04 -6.54 13.02
C ALA A 63 -6.99 -6.45 11.84
N ALA A 64 -7.59 -7.58 11.48
CA ALA A 64 -8.69 -7.61 10.53
C ALA A 64 -9.82 -6.70 10.99
N PRO A 65 -10.47 -5.95 10.10
CA PRO A 65 -11.58 -5.09 10.47
C PRO A 65 -12.80 -5.93 10.90
N ARG A 66 -13.46 -5.53 12.00
CA ARG A 66 -14.60 -6.29 12.58
C ARG A 66 -15.84 -6.33 11.67
N ALA A 67 -16.19 -5.21 11.03
CA ALA A 67 -17.47 -5.05 10.35
C ALA A 67 -17.37 -4.56 8.90
N THR A 68 -16.33 -3.84 8.57
CA THR A 68 -16.21 -3.16 7.27
C THR A 68 -14.92 -3.56 6.59
N ARG A 69 -15.00 -4.08 5.37
CA ARG A 69 -13.84 -4.55 4.61
C ARG A 69 -13.63 -3.67 3.38
N VAL A 70 -12.40 -3.21 3.18
CA VAL A 70 -11.99 -2.56 1.93
C VAL A 70 -11.70 -3.61 0.86
N TYR A 71 -11.15 -4.74 1.26
CA TYR A 71 -10.86 -5.89 0.38
C TYR A 71 -11.79 -7.07 0.69
N PRO A 72 -12.07 -7.92 -0.30
CA PRO A 72 -12.91 -9.11 -0.09
C PRO A 72 -12.38 -10.02 1.03
N GLU A 73 -11.06 -10.17 1.09
CA GLU A 73 -10.35 -11.01 2.06
C GLU A 73 -9.23 -10.20 2.75
N PRO A 74 -9.17 -10.17 4.08
CA PRO A 74 -8.19 -9.35 4.80
C PRO A 74 -6.77 -9.95 4.83
N ARG A 75 -6.57 -11.22 4.51
CA ARG A 75 -5.29 -11.95 4.37
C ARG A 75 -4.25 -11.63 5.46
N VAL A 76 -4.68 -11.52 6.73
CA VAL A 76 -3.82 -11.09 7.85
C VAL A 76 -2.75 -12.12 8.18
N ALA A 77 -3.09 -13.43 8.06
CA ALA A 77 -2.13 -14.51 8.27
C ALA A 77 -1.02 -14.51 7.23
N GLU A 78 -1.40 -14.30 5.96
CA GLU A 78 -0.46 -14.24 4.84
C GLU A 78 0.44 -13.01 4.94
N GLN A 79 -0.08 -11.87 5.38
CA GLN A 79 0.74 -10.68 5.62
C GLN A 79 1.78 -10.94 6.72
N TYR A 80 1.37 -11.54 7.85
CA TYR A 80 2.29 -11.91 8.92
C TYR A 80 3.39 -12.85 8.41
N GLU A 81 3.01 -13.92 7.73
CA GLU A 81 3.95 -14.92 7.23
C GLU A 81 4.91 -14.31 6.19
N LEU A 82 4.40 -13.46 5.30
CA LEU A 82 5.23 -12.74 4.34
C LEU A 82 6.29 -11.88 5.03
N LEU A 83 5.88 -11.04 5.97
CA LEU A 83 6.82 -10.18 6.72
C LEU A 83 7.84 -11.00 7.50
N ARG A 84 7.43 -12.13 8.07
CA ARG A 84 8.32 -13.06 8.77
C ARG A 84 9.38 -13.65 7.84
N VAL A 85 8.98 -14.11 6.65
CA VAL A 85 9.91 -14.64 5.64
C VAL A 85 10.84 -13.56 5.12
N LEU A 86 10.30 -12.39 4.74
CA LEU A 86 11.10 -11.29 4.22
C LEU A 86 12.14 -10.80 5.24
N GLY A 87 11.75 -10.61 6.49
CA GLY A 87 12.64 -10.12 7.54
C GLY A 87 13.72 -11.13 7.95
N ARG A 88 13.43 -12.44 7.84
CA ARG A 88 14.39 -13.49 8.18
C ARG A 88 15.38 -13.81 7.05
N ASP A 89 14.89 -13.88 5.81
CA ASP A 89 15.57 -14.52 4.69
C ASP A 89 16.02 -13.55 3.59
N THR A 90 15.75 -12.26 3.75
CA THR A 90 16.06 -11.26 2.71
C THR A 90 16.60 -9.96 3.29
N ALA A 91 17.11 -9.09 2.40
CA ALA A 91 17.52 -7.73 2.73
C ALA A 91 16.41 -6.69 2.49
N VAL A 92 15.19 -7.11 2.15
CA VAL A 92 14.05 -6.19 1.99
C VAL A 92 13.71 -5.58 3.35
N PRO A 93 13.69 -4.24 3.47
CA PRO A 93 13.40 -3.61 4.75
C PRO A 93 11.91 -3.72 5.07
N VAL A 94 11.58 -4.58 6.02
CA VAL A 94 10.23 -4.78 6.56
C VAL A 94 10.25 -4.70 8.08
N PRO A 95 9.11 -4.37 8.74
CA PRO A 95 9.05 -4.41 10.20
C PRO A 95 9.27 -5.83 10.72
N ALA A 96 10.02 -5.99 11.81
CA ALA A 96 10.09 -7.28 12.48
C ALA A 96 8.71 -7.62 13.08
N VAL A 97 8.22 -8.83 12.80
CA VAL A 97 6.96 -9.33 13.35
C VAL A 97 7.23 -10.22 14.55
N HIS A 98 6.36 -10.13 15.57
CA HIS A 98 6.58 -10.79 16.88
C HIS A 98 5.54 -11.86 17.19
N HIS A 99 4.28 -11.64 16.81
CA HIS A 99 3.18 -12.52 17.16
C HIS A 99 2.07 -12.46 16.14
N TYR A 100 1.42 -13.59 15.89
CA TYR A 100 0.17 -13.69 15.14
C TYR A 100 -0.89 -14.37 16.00
N GLU A 101 -2.06 -13.77 16.10
CA GLU A 101 -3.23 -14.31 16.80
C GLU A 101 -4.33 -14.59 15.78
N SER A 102 -4.76 -15.83 15.72
CA SER A 102 -5.82 -16.27 14.81
C SER A 102 -7.22 -16.12 15.38
N SER A 103 -7.35 -16.13 16.73
CA SER A 103 -8.66 -16.02 17.40
C SER A 103 -9.25 -14.62 17.25
N PRO A 104 -10.56 -14.51 16.96
CA PRO A 104 -11.28 -13.25 16.97
C PRO A 104 -11.58 -12.73 18.39
N ASP A 105 -11.35 -13.54 19.45
CA ASP A 105 -11.86 -13.27 20.80
C ASP A 105 -11.25 -11.99 21.41
N LEU A 106 -9.99 -11.69 21.06
CA LEU A 106 -9.29 -10.56 21.65
C LEU A 106 -9.63 -9.22 20.98
N LEU A 107 -9.48 -9.14 19.67
CA LEU A 107 -9.68 -7.89 18.91
C LEU A 107 -10.83 -7.95 17.90
N GLY A 108 -11.62 -9.04 17.91
CA GLY A 108 -12.76 -9.25 17.01
C GLY A 108 -12.38 -9.73 15.61
N GLY A 109 -11.13 -10.10 15.40
CA GLY A 109 -10.57 -10.69 14.20
C GLY A 109 -9.11 -11.06 14.41
N PRO A 110 -8.51 -11.85 13.52
CA PRO A 110 -7.09 -12.16 13.58
C PRO A 110 -6.26 -10.89 13.51
N PHE A 111 -5.08 -10.91 14.18
CA PHE A 111 -4.14 -9.78 14.18
C PHE A 111 -2.70 -10.23 14.30
N PHE A 112 -1.78 -9.34 14.00
CA PHE A 112 -0.36 -9.53 14.29
C PHE A 112 0.26 -8.28 14.90
N VAL A 113 1.39 -8.50 15.59
CA VAL A 113 2.19 -7.48 16.25
C VAL A 113 3.51 -7.35 15.54
N MET A 114 3.93 -6.12 15.25
CA MET A 114 5.20 -5.80 14.61
C MET A 114 5.85 -4.58 15.28
N ASP A 115 7.14 -4.35 15.03
CA ASP A 115 7.83 -3.14 15.47
C ASP A 115 7.27 -1.89 14.80
N LEU A 116 7.18 -0.80 15.56
CA LEU A 116 7.00 0.54 15.00
C LEU A 116 8.37 1.10 14.62
N ILE A 117 8.58 1.33 13.34
CA ILE A 117 9.84 1.85 12.81
C ILE A 117 9.79 3.38 12.79
N PRO A 118 10.75 4.06 13.44
CA PRO A 118 10.81 5.51 13.42
C PRO A 118 11.24 6.03 12.04
N GLY A 119 10.71 7.19 11.66
CA GLY A 119 11.02 7.85 10.40
C GLY A 119 9.88 8.73 9.89
N ARG A 120 9.98 9.16 8.64
CA ARG A 120 8.99 10.04 8.01
C ARG A 120 8.28 9.34 6.87
N VAL A 121 6.96 9.39 6.87
CA VAL A 121 6.12 8.88 5.79
C VAL A 121 5.61 10.06 4.96
N PRO A 122 5.69 10.01 3.62
CA PRO A 122 5.07 11.02 2.76
C PRO A 122 3.55 11.00 2.89
N PRO A 123 2.89 12.15 3.09
CA PRO A 123 1.45 12.18 3.15
C PRO A 123 0.82 12.06 1.74
N ASP A 124 -0.28 11.31 1.63
CA ASP A 124 -1.11 11.31 0.42
C ASP A 124 -2.15 12.44 0.46
N PHE A 125 -2.65 12.75 1.66
CA PHE A 125 -3.66 13.78 1.86
C PHE A 125 -3.32 14.68 3.07
N PRO A 126 -3.03 15.93 2.83
CA PRO A 126 -2.83 16.56 1.52
C PRO A 126 -1.62 15.97 0.79
N SER A 127 -1.71 15.92 -0.54
CA SER A 127 -0.66 15.32 -1.36
C SER A 127 0.73 15.91 -1.08
N TYR A 128 1.75 15.04 -1.05
CA TYR A 128 3.15 15.44 -0.96
C TYR A 128 3.62 16.35 -2.11
N HIS A 129 2.86 16.44 -3.20
CA HIS A 129 3.10 17.40 -4.28
C HIS A 129 2.68 18.83 -3.91
N ARG A 130 1.79 18.99 -2.93
CA ARG A 130 1.30 20.30 -2.51
C ARG A 130 1.99 20.83 -1.26
N GLN A 131 2.23 19.95 -0.29
CA GLN A 131 2.78 20.34 1.01
C GLN A 131 3.44 19.16 1.75
N GLY A 132 4.07 19.46 2.85
CA GLY A 132 4.77 18.52 3.72
C GLY A 132 6.25 18.40 3.35
N TRP A 133 6.94 17.58 4.09
CA TRP A 133 8.40 17.53 4.10
C TRP A 133 9.04 17.20 2.73
N ILE A 134 8.37 16.44 1.86
CA ILE A 134 8.88 16.21 0.48
C ILE A 134 8.83 17.50 -0.34
N ALA A 135 7.75 18.27 -0.22
CA ALA A 135 7.63 19.55 -0.93
C ALA A 135 8.70 20.57 -0.50
N GLU A 136 9.17 20.45 0.73
CA GLU A 136 10.20 21.32 1.32
C GLU A 136 11.65 20.91 0.95
N LEU A 137 11.86 19.68 0.47
CA LEU A 137 13.17 19.21 0.03
C LEU A 137 13.69 19.97 -1.18
N ALA A 138 15.00 20.03 -1.34
CA ALA A 138 15.62 20.46 -2.59
C ALA A 138 15.32 19.46 -3.73
N ALA A 139 15.31 19.92 -4.98
CA ALA A 139 15.04 19.07 -6.14
C ALA A 139 15.96 17.85 -6.23
N ALA A 140 17.25 18.03 -5.93
CA ALA A 140 18.22 16.94 -5.91
C ALA A 140 17.91 15.87 -4.86
N ASP A 141 17.39 16.28 -3.70
CA ASP A 141 17.02 15.37 -2.62
C ASP A 141 15.75 14.56 -2.96
N ARG A 142 14.78 15.18 -3.64
CA ARG A 142 13.63 14.47 -4.21
C ARG A 142 14.06 13.43 -5.23
N THR A 143 15.03 13.76 -6.09
CA THR A 143 15.60 12.80 -7.05
C THR A 143 16.25 11.62 -6.33
N ARG A 144 17.04 11.86 -5.27
CA ARG A 144 17.67 10.80 -4.46
C ARG A 144 16.64 9.90 -3.80
N LEU A 145 15.64 10.50 -3.16
CA LEU A 145 14.54 9.78 -2.50
C LEU A 145 13.78 8.89 -3.49
N TRP A 146 13.45 9.40 -4.67
CA TRP A 146 12.77 8.65 -5.72
C TRP A 146 13.56 7.41 -6.14
N TRP A 147 14.85 7.59 -6.45
CA TRP A 147 15.68 6.47 -6.86
C TRP A 147 15.93 5.46 -5.74
N ALA A 148 16.15 5.91 -4.52
CA ALA A 148 16.28 5.00 -3.38
C ALA A 148 15.01 4.16 -3.17
N SER A 149 13.83 4.74 -3.37
CA SER A 149 12.55 4.00 -3.31
C SER A 149 12.47 2.92 -4.38
N LEU A 150 12.82 3.25 -5.62
CA LEU A 150 12.79 2.31 -6.74
C LEU A 150 13.88 1.23 -6.63
N GLU A 151 15.06 1.55 -6.13
CA GLU A 151 16.13 0.58 -5.84
C GLU A 151 15.67 -0.44 -4.80
N THR A 152 14.97 0.01 -3.76
CA THR A 152 14.41 -0.86 -2.72
C THR A 152 13.29 -1.74 -3.28
N MET A 153 12.38 -1.18 -4.06
CA MET A 153 11.31 -1.95 -4.73
C MET A 153 11.89 -2.96 -5.74
N ALA A 154 12.94 -2.62 -6.48
CA ALA A 154 13.64 -3.57 -7.35
C ALA A 154 14.28 -4.71 -6.55
N GLY A 155 14.68 -4.46 -5.31
CA GLY A 155 15.11 -5.50 -4.36
C GLY A 155 14.03 -6.53 -4.09
N VAL A 156 12.77 -6.12 -3.95
CA VAL A 156 11.62 -7.02 -3.81
C VAL A 156 11.44 -7.87 -5.08
N HIS A 157 11.47 -7.26 -6.25
CA HIS A 157 11.21 -7.94 -7.52
C HIS A 157 12.33 -8.90 -7.96
N ARG A 158 13.53 -8.77 -7.38
CA ARG A 158 14.65 -9.70 -7.63
C ARG A 158 14.62 -10.94 -6.74
N LEU A 159 13.68 -11.02 -5.78
CA LEU A 159 13.54 -12.19 -4.94
C LEU A 159 13.07 -13.41 -5.75
N ASP A 160 13.63 -14.55 -5.41
CA ASP A 160 13.13 -15.84 -5.88
C ASP A 160 11.95 -16.27 -4.98
N ALA A 161 10.73 -15.93 -5.40
CA ALA A 161 9.53 -16.17 -4.63
C ALA A 161 9.28 -17.68 -4.39
N GLU A 162 9.66 -18.55 -5.34
CA GLU A 162 9.52 -20.01 -5.18
C GLU A 162 10.51 -20.55 -4.15
N ARG A 163 11.78 -20.15 -4.22
CA ARG A 163 12.80 -20.53 -3.26
C ARG A 163 12.46 -20.09 -1.84
N LEU A 164 11.79 -18.95 -1.71
CA LEU A 164 11.33 -18.40 -0.43
C LEU A 164 9.98 -19.00 0.02
N GLY A 165 9.35 -19.86 -0.77
CA GLY A 165 8.07 -20.46 -0.43
C GLY A 165 6.89 -19.49 -0.43
N LEU A 166 6.94 -18.39 -1.21
CA LEU A 166 5.96 -17.31 -1.21
C LEU A 166 4.73 -17.57 -2.11
N GLY A 167 4.46 -18.82 -2.49
CA GLY A 167 3.31 -19.17 -3.32
C GLY A 167 1.96 -18.73 -2.73
N PHE A 168 1.86 -18.68 -1.40
CA PHE A 168 0.68 -18.19 -0.69
C PHE A 168 0.39 -16.69 -0.91
N ALA A 169 1.36 -15.91 -1.37
CA ALA A 169 1.18 -14.48 -1.64
C ALA A 169 0.26 -14.22 -2.85
N ALA A 170 0.17 -15.16 -3.79
CA ALA A 170 -0.75 -15.03 -4.90
C ALA A 170 -2.21 -15.08 -4.44
N PRO A 171 -3.10 -14.20 -4.94
CA PRO A 171 -4.53 -14.37 -4.74
C PRO A 171 -5.01 -15.64 -5.45
N ASP A 172 -6.13 -16.22 -4.96
CA ASP A 172 -6.73 -17.39 -5.58
C ASP A 172 -7.20 -17.14 -7.03
N GLY A 173 -7.15 -18.15 -7.86
CA GLY A 173 -7.77 -18.11 -9.20
C GLY A 173 -6.82 -18.04 -10.37
N GLY A 174 -6.07 -19.09 -10.61
CA GLY A 174 -5.24 -19.28 -11.80
C GLY A 174 -3.75 -19.02 -11.60
N PRO A 175 -2.95 -19.14 -12.66
CA PRO A 175 -1.51 -18.91 -12.59
C PRO A 175 -1.21 -17.48 -12.14
N PRO A 176 -0.22 -17.28 -11.24
CA PRO A 176 0.17 -15.95 -10.81
C PRO A 176 0.60 -15.06 -11.96
N GLY A 177 0.16 -13.79 -11.95
CA GLY A 177 0.50 -12.84 -12.99
C GLY A 177 -0.42 -11.63 -13.05
N ALA A 178 -0.19 -10.75 -14.01
CA ALA A 178 -1.00 -9.54 -14.18
C ALA A 178 -2.45 -9.86 -14.58
N ALA A 179 -2.65 -10.90 -15.40
CA ALA A 179 -3.98 -11.39 -15.78
C ALA A 179 -4.76 -11.91 -14.57
N GLN A 180 -4.12 -12.67 -13.67
CA GLN A 180 -4.73 -13.13 -12.42
C GLN A 180 -5.13 -11.96 -11.53
N GLN A 181 -4.27 -10.93 -11.41
CA GLN A 181 -4.59 -9.70 -10.68
C GLN A 181 -5.85 -9.04 -11.26
N LEU A 182 -5.93 -8.90 -12.58
CA LEU A 182 -7.10 -8.33 -13.25
C LEU A 182 -8.36 -9.15 -12.95
N ASP A 183 -8.28 -10.47 -13.09
CA ASP A 183 -9.41 -11.38 -12.87
C ASP A 183 -9.87 -11.39 -11.41
N HIS A 184 -8.93 -11.29 -10.46
CA HIS A 184 -9.27 -11.16 -9.03
C HIS A 184 -10.16 -9.93 -8.80
N TYR A 185 -9.77 -8.74 -9.28
CA TYR A 185 -10.58 -7.53 -9.11
C TYR A 185 -11.86 -7.57 -9.94
N ALA A 186 -11.83 -8.12 -11.15
CA ALA A 186 -13.01 -8.24 -12.02
C ALA A 186 -14.11 -9.13 -11.42
N ARG A 187 -13.74 -10.22 -10.72
CA ARG A 187 -14.69 -11.09 -10.01
C ARG A 187 -15.37 -10.41 -8.83
N HIS A 188 -14.80 -9.36 -8.29
CA HIS A 188 -15.29 -8.67 -7.10
C HIS A 188 -15.92 -7.30 -7.39
N LEU A 189 -16.32 -7.01 -8.64
CA LEU A 189 -16.96 -5.75 -9.00
C LEU A 189 -18.20 -5.43 -8.15
N ASP A 190 -19.02 -6.44 -7.86
CA ASP A 190 -20.21 -6.29 -6.98
C ASP A 190 -19.80 -5.94 -5.54
N PHE A 191 -18.77 -6.58 -5.00
CA PHE A 191 -18.24 -6.26 -3.67
C PHE A 191 -17.79 -4.80 -3.57
N PHE A 192 -17.12 -4.30 -4.61
CA PHE A 192 -16.71 -2.90 -4.71
C PHE A 192 -17.88 -1.96 -5.01
N GLY A 193 -19.02 -2.47 -5.50
CA GLY A 193 -20.20 -1.70 -5.89
C GLY A 193 -20.03 -0.97 -7.22
N CYS A 194 -19.29 -1.57 -8.15
CA CYS A 194 -18.86 -0.97 -9.42
C CYS A 194 -19.27 -1.78 -10.66
N ALA A 195 -20.17 -2.75 -10.53
CA ALA A 195 -20.53 -3.66 -11.63
C ALA A 195 -21.03 -2.94 -12.88
N ASP A 196 -21.80 -1.87 -12.70
CA ASP A 196 -22.43 -1.11 -13.81
C ASP A 196 -21.68 0.18 -14.17
N ASP A 197 -20.45 0.39 -13.69
CA ASP A 197 -19.71 1.61 -13.99
C ASP A 197 -19.13 1.58 -15.42
N PRO A 198 -19.53 2.49 -16.33
CA PRO A 198 -19.13 2.43 -17.73
C PRO A 198 -17.65 2.70 -17.97
N VAL A 199 -17.00 3.51 -17.12
CA VAL A 199 -15.55 3.79 -17.21
C VAL A 199 -14.77 2.54 -16.84
N LEU A 200 -15.19 1.87 -15.78
CA LEU A 200 -14.55 0.64 -15.32
C LEU A 200 -14.82 -0.52 -16.29
N GLY A 201 -16.02 -0.62 -16.85
CA GLY A 201 -16.32 -1.59 -17.91
C GLY A 201 -15.45 -1.40 -19.16
N SER A 202 -15.25 -0.17 -19.58
CA SER A 202 -14.35 0.17 -20.70
C SER A 202 -12.90 -0.17 -20.37
N ALA A 203 -12.43 0.15 -19.15
CA ALA A 203 -11.09 -0.16 -18.71
C ALA A 203 -10.84 -1.68 -18.66
N LEU A 204 -11.80 -2.45 -18.12
CA LEU A 204 -11.73 -3.91 -18.06
C LEU A 204 -11.66 -4.53 -19.46
N SER A 205 -12.52 -4.06 -20.37
CA SER A 205 -12.54 -4.54 -21.76
C SER A 205 -11.21 -4.25 -22.48
N TRP A 206 -10.68 -3.04 -22.29
CA TRP A 206 -9.40 -2.64 -22.85
C TRP A 206 -8.25 -3.48 -22.26
N LEU A 207 -8.22 -3.69 -20.94
CA LEU A 207 -7.19 -4.48 -20.27
C LEU A 207 -7.17 -5.92 -20.76
N ARG A 208 -8.33 -6.56 -20.93
CA ARG A 208 -8.43 -7.94 -21.47
C ARG A 208 -7.84 -8.08 -22.88
N ALA A 209 -7.88 -7.01 -23.66
CA ALA A 209 -7.34 -7.00 -25.01
C ALA A 209 -5.85 -6.64 -25.09
N HIS A 210 -5.30 -5.91 -24.10
CA HIS A 210 -3.99 -5.28 -24.23
C HIS A 210 -3.00 -5.63 -23.11
N LEU A 211 -3.46 -6.29 -22.03
CA LEU A 211 -2.56 -6.71 -20.98
C LEU A 211 -1.61 -7.79 -21.51
N PRO A 212 -0.29 -7.58 -21.48
CA PRO A 212 0.65 -8.54 -22.01
C PRO A 212 0.54 -9.91 -21.30
N ALA A 213 0.77 -11.00 -22.04
CA ALA A 213 1.05 -12.27 -21.42
C ALA A 213 2.31 -12.15 -20.56
N ASP A 214 2.29 -12.75 -19.36
CA ASP A 214 3.43 -12.66 -18.45
C ASP A 214 4.66 -13.34 -19.05
N PRO A 215 5.77 -12.60 -19.23
CA PRO A 215 6.91 -13.09 -20.02
C PRO A 215 7.84 -14.02 -19.25
N GLY A 216 7.45 -14.60 -18.13
CA GLY A 216 8.36 -15.44 -17.37
C GLY A 216 7.88 -15.83 -15.97
N ARG A 217 8.84 -16.16 -15.11
CA ARG A 217 8.58 -16.56 -13.73
C ARG A 217 8.06 -15.36 -12.93
N PRO A 218 6.88 -15.47 -12.29
CA PRO A 218 6.33 -14.38 -11.50
C PRO A 218 7.20 -14.10 -10.26
N GLY A 219 7.57 -12.84 -10.06
CA GLY A 219 8.24 -12.36 -8.86
C GLY A 219 7.25 -11.95 -7.78
N LEU A 220 7.78 -11.66 -6.57
CA LEU A 220 6.97 -11.06 -5.51
C LEU A 220 6.59 -9.63 -5.88
N LEU A 221 5.32 -9.29 -5.71
CA LEU A 221 4.79 -7.94 -5.80
C LEU A 221 4.55 -7.38 -4.40
N TRP A 222 4.94 -6.13 -4.18
CA TRP A 222 4.59 -5.40 -2.97
C TRP A 222 3.09 -5.07 -2.93
N GLY A 223 2.54 -4.68 -4.09
CA GLY A 223 1.08 -4.53 -4.31
C GLY A 223 0.57 -3.11 -4.14
N ASP A 224 0.83 -2.41 -3.03
CA ASP A 224 0.55 -0.98 -2.84
C ASP A 224 1.86 -0.16 -2.87
N ALA A 225 2.60 -0.34 -3.95
CA ALA A 225 3.91 0.26 -4.18
C ALA A 225 3.80 1.78 -4.43
N ARG A 226 3.97 2.59 -3.38
CA ARG A 226 3.89 4.06 -3.44
C ARG A 226 4.71 4.72 -2.35
N LEU A 227 5.08 5.99 -2.54
CA LEU A 227 5.88 6.74 -1.56
C LEU A 227 5.19 6.80 -0.19
N GLY A 228 3.86 6.91 -0.13
CA GLY A 228 3.09 6.96 1.11
C GLY A 228 3.15 5.69 1.96
N ASN A 229 3.71 4.59 1.44
CA ASN A 229 3.93 3.33 2.15
C ASN A 229 5.40 3.05 2.46
N ILE A 230 6.25 4.08 2.40
CA ILE A 230 7.67 4.00 2.75
C ILE A 230 7.93 4.87 3.98
N VAL A 231 8.53 4.31 5.01
CA VAL A 231 9.15 5.10 6.07
C VAL A 231 10.57 5.45 5.63
N PHE A 232 10.88 6.73 5.60
CA PHE A 232 12.21 7.22 5.26
C PHE A 232 13.01 7.60 6.50
N GLY A 233 14.27 7.22 6.52
CA GLY A 233 15.25 7.69 7.48
C GLY A 233 15.64 9.16 7.22
N GLU A 234 16.49 9.69 8.07
CA GLU A 234 17.03 11.05 7.92
C GLU A 234 17.90 11.23 6.68
N ASP A 235 18.51 10.15 6.22
CA ASP A 235 19.31 10.05 4.98
C ASP A 235 18.48 10.00 3.69
N LEU A 236 17.15 10.08 3.79
CA LEU A 236 16.16 9.97 2.71
C LEU A 236 16.15 8.59 2.02
N ARG A 237 16.64 7.55 2.69
CA ARG A 237 16.54 6.16 2.23
C ARG A 237 15.35 5.46 2.87
N PRO A 238 14.73 4.49 2.18
CA PRO A 238 13.72 3.63 2.77
C PRO A 238 14.27 2.89 3.98
N ALA A 239 13.71 3.17 5.16
CA ALA A 239 13.98 2.42 6.38
C ALA A 239 13.09 1.17 6.46
N VAL A 240 11.86 1.26 5.92
CA VAL A 240 10.94 0.13 5.87
C VAL A 240 9.88 0.34 4.79
N LEU A 241 9.47 -0.75 4.13
CA LEU A 241 8.29 -0.83 3.26
C LEU A 241 7.09 -1.32 4.09
N LEU A 242 6.00 -0.58 4.02
CA LEU A 242 4.75 -0.83 4.74
C LEU A 242 3.66 -1.35 3.80
N ASP A 243 2.57 -1.80 4.38
CA ASP A 243 1.28 -2.08 3.73
C ASP A 243 1.34 -3.13 2.62
N TRP A 244 1.58 -4.38 3.04
CA TRP A 244 1.66 -5.55 2.19
C TRP A 244 0.32 -6.26 1.95
N GLU A 245 -0.81 -5.58 2.23
CA GLU A 245 -2.15 -6.20 2.13
C GLU A 245 -2.58 -6.49 0.68
N MET A 246 -1.98 -5.80 -0.30
CA MET A 246 -2.22 -6.02 -1.73
C MET A 246 -1.13 -6.88 -2.39
N THR A 247 -0.30 -7.54 -1.60
CA THR A 247 0.79 -8.39 -2.10
C THR A 247 0.30 -9.46 -3.07
N GLY A 248 1.15 -9.86 -3.99
CA GLY A 248 0.84 -10.86 -5.00
C GLY A 248 2.09 -11.43 -5.66
N LEU A 249 1.89 -12.24 -6.68
CA LEU A 249 2.94 -12.70 -7.57
C LEU A 249 2.65 -12.24 -8.99
N GLY A 250 3.66 -11.73 -9.69
CA GLY A 250 3.49 -11.24 -11.06
C GLY A 250 4.74 -10.54 -11.60
N PRO A 251 4.64 -9.89 -12.77
CA PRO A 251 5.73 -9.11 -13.34
C PRO A 251 5.90 -7.79 -12.56
N ALA A 252 7.15 -7.36 -12.40
CA ALA A 252 7.53 -6.13 -11.70
C ALA A 252 6.84 -4.86 -12.24
N GLU A 253 6.42 -4.91 -13.49
CA GLU A 253 5.67 -3.86 -14.17
C GLU A 253 4.32 -3.54 -13.51
N VAL A 254 3.71 -4.49 -12.77
CA VAL A 254 2.48 -4.25 -12.00
C VAL A 254 2.71 -3.22 -10.91
N ASP A 255 3.76 -3.40 -10.10
CA ASP A 255 4.10 -2.46 -9.04
C ASP A 255 4.65 -1.14 -9.59
N LEU A 256 5.46 -1.18 -10.64
CA LEU A 256 5.95 0.05 -11.27
C LEU A 256 4.79 0.86 -11.89
N GLY A 257 3.84 0.17 -12.53
CA GLY A 257 2.62 0.79 -13.04
C GLY A 257 1.80 1.44 -11.92
N TRP A 258 1.66 0.77 -10.79
CA TRP A 258 1.01 1.31 -9.60
C TRP A 258 1.76 2.52 -9.03
N PHE A 259 3.08 2.44 -8.90
CA PHE A 259 3.92 3.52 -8.39
C PHE A 259 3.78 4.81 -9.22
N LEU A 260 3.86 4.66 -10.54
CA LEU A 260 3.70 5.77 -11.47
C LEU A 260 2.26 6.30 -11.52
N TRP A 261 1.27 5.41 -11.44
CA TRP A 261 -0.13 5.79 -11.33
C TRP A 261 -0.38 6.65 -10.09
N MET A 262 0.11 6.22 -8.92
CA MET A 262 -0.10 6.95 -7.66
C MET A 262 0.56 8.31 -7.68
N ASP A 263 1.78 8.44 -8.21
CA ASP A 263 2.45 9.74 -8.41
C ASP A 263 1.64 10.66 -9.33
N GLY A 264 1.15 10.12 -10.45
CA GLY A 264 0.30 10.85 -11.40
C GLY A 264 -1.07 11.23 -10.80
N PHE A 265 -1.69 10.34 -10.04
CA PHE A 265 -2.96 10.64 -9.37
C PHE A 265 -2.79 11.73 -8.30
N LEU A 266 -1.76 11.64 -7.45
CA LEU A 266 -1.48 12.61 -6.38
C LEU A 266 -0.96 13.96 -6.89
N SER A 267 -0.65 14.07 -8.18
CA SER A 267 -0.33 15.33 -8.86
C SER A 267 -1.45 15.75 -9.82
N GLU A 268 -1.38 15.33 -11.07
CA GLU A 268 -2.32 15.70 -12.13
C GLU A 268 -3.77 15.23 -11.86
N GLY A 269 -3.90 14.06 -11.21
CA GLY A 269 -5.20 13.45 -10.90
C GLY A 269 -6.07 14.32 -10.00
N ILE A 270 -5.47 15.06 -9.09
CA ILE A 270 -6.12 15.99 -8.15
C ILE A 270 -5.88 17.45 -8.50
N GLY A 271 -5.37 17.75 -9.69
CA GLY A 271 -5.09 19.12 -10.13
C GLY A 271 -3.94 19.78 -9.36
N ALA A 272 -2.95 19.01 -8.89
CA ALA A 272 -1.71 19.52 -8.32
C ALA A 272 -0.60 19.53 -9.39
N GLY A 273 0.30 20.51 -9.31
CA GLY A 273 1.53 20.48 -10.10
C GLY A 273 2.47 19.39 -9.58
N ARG A 274 3.09 18.64 -10.48
CA ARG A 274 4.11 17.66 -10.09
C ARG A 274 5.38 18.37 -9.62
N LEU A 275 5.94 17.97 -8.49
CA LEU A 275 7.15 18.58 -7.93
C LEU A 275 8.36 18.41 -8.87
N ALA A 276 9.09 19.51 -9.05
CA ALA A 276 10.36 19.48 -9.76
C ALA A 276 11.39 18.61 -9.03
N GLY A 277 12.27 17.93 -9.78
CA GLY A 277 13.27 17.01 -9.23
C GLY A 277 12.81 15.56 -9.09
N LEU A 278 11.51 15.28 -9.22
CA LEU A 278 11.05 13.90 -9.37
C LEU A 278 11.26 13.46 -10.83
N PRO A 279 11.98 12.33 -11.07
CA PRO A 279 12.24 11.83 -12.42
C PRO A 279 10.97 11.54 -13.20
N GLY A 280 10.98 11.80 -14.50
CA GLY A 280 9.84 11.57 -15.37
C GLY A 280 9.54 10.07 -15.61
N ARG A 281 8.34 9.77 -16.14
CA ARG A 281 7.88 8.40 -16.41
C ARG A 281 8.86 7.59 -17.29
N ALA A 282 9.30 8.17 -18.41
CA ALA A 282 10.19 7.47 -19.35
C ALA A 282 11.58 7.19 -18.74
N GLU A 283 12.13 8.15 -18.01
CA GLU A 283 13.40 8.00 -17.30
C GLU A 283 13.27 6.94 -16.19
N THR A 284 12.17 6.98 -15.42
CA THR A 284 11.90 6.00 -14.38
C THR A 284 11.81 4.59 -14.96
N ALA A 285 11.05 4.39 -16.05
CA ALA A 285 10.92 3.09 -16.70
C ALA A 285 12.26 2.56 -17.21
N ARG A 286 13.03 3.39 -17.92
CA ARG A 286 14.34 3.00 -18.43
C ARG A 286 15.28 2.54 -17.31
N ARG A 287 15.46 3.39 -16.29
CA ARG A 287 16.37 3.08 -15.17
C ARG A 287 15.87 1.90 -14.33
N TYR A 288 14.57 1.73 -14.21
CA TYR A 288 14.02 0.57 -13.50
C TYR A 288 14.33 -0.76 -14.23
N GLY A 289 14.25 -0.76 -15.56
CA GLY A 289 14.72 -1.89 -16.36
C GLY A 289 16.19 -2.21 -16.14
N GLU A 290 17.04 -1.17 -16.04
CA GLU A 290 18.45 -1.33 -15.71
C GLU A 290 18.65 -1.95 -14.31
N LEU A 291 17.88 -1.51 -13.29
CA LEU A 291 17.90 -2.10 -11.95
C LEU A 291 17.50 -3.58 -11.93
N LEU A 292 16.58 -3.99 -12.81
CA LEU A 292 16.16 -5.37 -12.94
C LEU A 292 17.06 -6.20 -13.87
N GLY A 293 17.99 -5.58 -14.59
CA GLY A 293 18.86 -6.25 -15.57
C GLY A 293 18.13 -6.78 -16.81
N ARG A 294 16.93 -6.25 -17.12
CA ARG A 294 16.12 -6.62 -18.28
C ARG A 294 15.29 -5.44 -18.80
N PRO A 295 14.94 -5.43 -20.08
CA PRO A 295 13.96 -4.48 -20.58
C PRO A 295 12.59 -4.70 -19.92
N LEU A 296 11.83 -3.63 -19.74
CA LEU A 296 10.45 -3.70 -19.28
C LEU A 296 9.49 -3.91 -20.44
N ALA A 297 8.39 -4.58 -20.19
CA ALA A 297 7.24 -4.54 -21.07
C ALA A 297 6.64 -3.12 -21.11
N PRO A 298 5.87 -2.76 -22.16
CA PRO A 298 5.18 -1.47 -22.21
C PRO A 298 4.35 -1.23 -20.95
N LEU A 299 4.58 -0.10 -20.26
CA LEU A 299 3.96 0.17 -18.95
C LEU A 299 2.49 0.61 -19.04
N SER A 300 2.01 1.05 -20.21
CA SER A 300 0.65 1.57 -20.34
C SER A 300 -0.45 0.61 -19.87
N PRO A 301 -0.41 -0.71 -20.19
CA PRO A 301 -1.40 -1.65 -19.66
C PRO A 301 -1.36 -1.78 -18.15
N TYR A 302 -0.19 -1.73 -17.54
CA TYR A 302 -0.04 -1.83 -16.09
C TYR A 302 -0.49 -0.56 -15.35
N GLU A 303 -0.35 0.62 -15.96
CA GLU A 303 -0.91 1.85 -15.43
C GLU A 303 -2.43 1.88 -15.53
N VAL A 304 -3.02 1.36 -16.62
CA VAL A 304 -4.48 1.19 -16.73
C VAL A 304 -4.97 0.19 -15.68
N LEU A 305 -4.26 -0.92 -15.47
CA LEU A 305 -4.57 -1.89 -14.41
C LEU A 305 -4.52 -1.24 -13.01
N ALA A 306 -3.50 -0.42 -12.75
CA ALA A 306 -3.39 0.34 -11.52
C ALA A 306 -4.58 1.28 -11.32
N GLY A 307 -4.96 2.02 -12.35
CA GLY A 307 -6.11 2.92 -12.31
C GLY A 307 -7.43 2.21 -12.12
N PHE A 308 -7.62 1.07 -12.76
CA PHE A 308 -8.79 0.22 -12.58
C PHE A 308 -8.90 -0.27 -11.13
N ARG A 309 -7.83 -0.85 -10.57
CA ARG A 309 -7.77 -1.30 -9.17
C ARG A 309 -8.01 -0.15 -8.20
N PHE A 310 -7.34 0.98 -8.41
CA PHE A 310 -7.45 2.15 -7.53
C PHE A 310 -8.86 2.75 -7.54
N ALA A 311 -9.54 2.81 -8.69
CA ALA A 311 -10.91 3.31 -8.77
C ALA A 311 -11.90 2.39 -8.03
N LEU A 312 -11.74 1.06 -8.09
CA LEU A 312 -12.53 0.12 -7.31
C LEU A 312 -12.34 0.33 -5.80
N ILE A 313 -11.08 0.38 -5.36
CA ILE A 313 -10.72 0.56 -3.95
C ILE A 313 -11.26 1.88 -3.41
N THR A 314 -11.07 2.98 -4.14
CA THR A 314 -11.52 4.31 -3.70
C THR A 314 -13.04 4.40 -3.62
N HIS A 315 -13.78 3.76 -4.54
CA HIS A 315 -15.24 3.68 -4.43
C HIS A 315 -15.67 2.97 -3.15
N ARG A 316 -15.05 1.84 -2.85
CA ARG A 316 -15.33 1.09 -1.63
C ARG A 316 -15.02 1.90 -0.38
N VAL A 317 -13.85 2.54 -0.33
CA VAL A 317 -13.44 3.41 0.79
C VAL A 317 -14.45 4.54 1.00
N GLU A 318 -14.86 5.25 -0.07
CA GLU A 318 -15.85 6.32 0.06
C GLU A 318 -17.18 5.82 0.64
N ARG A 319 -17.67 4.68 0.18
CA ARG A 319 -18.89 4.07 0.74
C ARG A 319 -18.76 3.74 2.23
N LEU A 320 -17.59 3.24 2.66
CA LEU A 320 -17.32 2.94 4.07
C LEU A 320 -17.25 4.22 4.92
N VAL A 321 -16.59 5.27 4.41
CA VAL A 321 -16.50 6.58 5.07
C VAL A 321 -17.88 7.20 5.26
N LEU A 322 -18.73 7.14 4.22
CA LEU A 322 -20.12 7.61 4.29
C LEU A 322 -20.94 6.82 5.32
N ALA A 323 -20.84 5.49 5.28
CA ALA A 323 -21.57 4.62 6.21
C ALA A 323 -21.14 4.83 7.68
N ALA A 324 -19.85 5.07 7.90
CA ALA A 324 -19.30 5.35 9.23
C ALA A 324 -19.58 6.77 9.75
N ARG A 325 -20.08 7.68 8.90
CA ARG A 325 -20.34 9.10 9.24
C ARG A 325 -19.10 9.83 9.82
N VAL A 326 -17.89 9.44 9.39
CA VAL A 326 -16.64 10.07 9.86
C VAL A 326 -16.32 11.40 9.16
N MET A 327 -17.09 11.76 8.13
CA MET A 327 -16.99 13.03 7.44
C MET A 327 -18.10 14.00 7.87
N PRO A 328 -17.83 15.32 7.95
CA PRO A 328 -18.87 16.30 8.17
C PRO A 328 -19.97 16.20 7.10
N PRO A 329 -21.25 16.44 7.46
CA PRO A 329 -22.33 16.50 6.48
C PRO A 329 -22.00 17.49 5.35
N GLY A 330 -22.14 17.06 4.10
CA GLY A 330 -21.89 17.90 2.91
C GLY A 330 -20.42 18.04 2.51
N ALA A 331 -19.47 17.40 3.20
CA ALA A 331 -18.10 17.36 2.72
C ALA A 331 -18.01 16.57 1.40
N PRO A 332 -17.36 17.12 0.35
CA PRO A 332 -17.28 16.45 -0.94
C PRO A 332 -16.37 15.24 -0.85
N LEU A 333 -16.90 14.07 -1.14
CA LEU A 333 -16.10 12.87 -1.38
C LEU A 333 -15.75 12.83 -2.88
N VAL A 334 -14.56 13.22 -3.22
CA VAL A 334 -14.12 13.37 -4.62
C VAL A 334 -13.04 12.37 -5.02
N LEU A 335 -12.64 11.50 -4.09
CA LEU A 335 -11.52 10.57 -4.30
C LEU A 335 -11.80 9.63 -5.46
N HIS A 336 -12.95 8.95 -5.44
CA HIS A 336 -13.36 8.04 -6.50
C HIS A 336 -13.62 8.77 -7.82
N ALA A 337 -14.30 9.91 -7.78
CA ALA A 337 -14.56 10.72 -8.98
C ALA A 337 -13.24 11.16 -9.63
N ASN A 338 -12.26 11.61 -8.86
CA ASN A 338 -10.94 11.97 -9.35
C ASN A 338 -10.16 10.75 -9.90
N ALA A 339 -10.25 9.60 -9.23
CA ALA A 339 -9.63 8.36 -9.70
C ALA A 339 -10.20 7.92 -11.05
N LYS A 340 -11.53 7.93 -11.23
CA LYS A 340 -12.18 7.63 -12.51
C LYS A 340 -11.83 8.63 -13.59
N ALA A 341 -11.86 9.92 -13.29
CA ALA A 341 -11.50 10.95 -14.26
C ALA A 341 -10.04 10.80 -14.71
N HIS A 342 -9.13 10.47 -13.79
CA HIS A 342 -7.73 10.20 -14.13
C HIS A 342 -7.60 8.93 -14.99
N LEU A 343 -8.29 7.85 -14.64
CA LEU A 343 -8.34 6.62 -15.44
C LEU A 343 -8.86 6.90 -16.87
N GLY A 344 -9.93 7.66 -17.01
CA GLY A 344 -10.48 8.06 -18.32
C GLY A 344 -9.47 8.81 -19.17
N ARG A 345 -8.69 9.74 -18.58
CA ARG A 345 -7.60 10.45 -19.29
C ARG A 345 -6.48 9.50 -19.74
N VAL A 346 -6.09 8.56 -18.88
CA VAL A 346 -5.06 7.55 -19.22
C VAL A 346 -5.56 6.66 -20.36
N LEU A 347 -6.79 6.15 -20.28
CA LEU A 347 -7.41 5.35 -21.34
C LEU A 347 -7.45 6.06 -22.67
N SER A 348 -7.90 7.33 -22.70
CA SER A 348 -7.94 8.13 -23.93
C SER A 348 -6.55 8.32 -24.54
N ARG A 349 -5.52 8.49 -23.71
CA ARG A 349 -4.13 8.66 -24.15
C ARG A 349 -3.58 7.38 -24.78
N VAL A 350 -3.80 6.21 -24.15
CA VAL A 350 -3.30 4.95 -24.68
C VAL A 350 -4.04 4.50 -25.93
N ALA A 351 -5.35 4.75 -26.02
CA ALA A 351 -6.13 4.47 -27.20
C ALA A 351 -5.73 5.33 -28.42
N ALA A 352 -5.26 6.56 -28.18
CA ALA A 352 -4.74 7.43 -29.26
C ALA A 352 -3.34 7.04 -29.76
N SER A 353 -2.64 6.19 -29.01
CA SER A 353 -1.25 5.75 -29.31
C SER A 353 -1.20 4.32 -29.88
N SER A 354 -2.34 3.62 -29.95
CA SER A 354 -2.53 2.28 -30.53
C SER A 354 -3.01 2.40 -31.96
#